data_495f2af0322b9817b2dc469a7e5a1eca
#
_entry.id   495f2af0322b9817b2dc469a7e5a1eca
#
_cell.length_a   1.000
_cell.length_b   1.000
_cell.length_c   1.000
_cell.angle_alpha   90.00
_cell.angle_beta   90.00
_cell.angle_gamma   90.00
#
_symmetry.space_group_name_H-M   'P 1'
#
loop_
_entity.id
_entity.type
_entity.pdbx_description
1 polymer ?
#
loop_
_entity_poly.entity_id
_entity_poly.type
_entity_poly.pdbx_seq_one_letter_code
_entity_poly.pdbx_strand_id
1 'polypeptide(L)'
;MALIERIVSGGQTGADRAALDFAIDHRIPHGGWCPHGRKAEDGTIDPRYELQETPSSSYIQRTEWNAHDSDGTVVFSIAPVLTGGSKKTIELAHKHHKPVIHISRDGGPASPAQALLRFIQDHKIKVLNAAGPRSSKEPEVGAFVKDVLGKALDAQLTLAPGDPGGTPAPTPRTR
;
A
#
# COMPACT_ATOMS: atom_id res chain seq x y z
N MET A 1 2.45 18.56 -5.78
CA MET A 1 3.39 17.60 -5.14
C MET A 1 2.61 16.37 -4.71
N ALA A 2 3.07 15.19 -5.07
CA ALA A 2 2.37 13.95 -4.69
C ALA A 2 2.37 13.77 -3.15
N LEU A 3 1.23 13.32 -2.60
CA LEU A 3 1.09 13.02 -1.18
C LEU A 3 1.97 11.81 -0.81
N ILE A 4 1.84 10.72 -1.59
CA ILE A 4 2.65 9.51 -1.50
C ILE A 4 3.53 9.38 -2.73
N GLU A 5 4.79 9.08 -2.53
CA GLU A 5 5.77 8.88 -3.61
C GLU A 5 5.96 7.40 -3.94
N ARG A 6 5.70 6.50 -3.01
CA ARG A 6 5.86 5.06 -3.18
C ARG A 6 4.98 4.26 -2.23
N ILE A 7 4.45 3.13 -2.71
CA ILE A 7 3.80 2.12 -1.89
C ILE A 7 4.67 0.88 -1.87
N VAL A 8 5.00 0.39 -0.68
CA VAL A 8 5.75 -0.85 -0.49
C VAL A 8 4.90 -1.88 0.24
N SER A 9 5.15 -3.15 -0.02
CA SER A 9 4.45 -4.25 0.63
C SER A 9 5.21 -5.56 0.46
N GLY A 10 4.77 -6.60 1.16
CA GLY A 10 5.46 -7.90 1.18
C GLY A 10 5.05 -8.89 0.09
N GLY A 11 4.05 -8.56 -0.70
CA GLY A 11 3.61 -9.39 -1.84
C GLY A 11 2.75 -10.61 -1.49
N GLN A 12 2.34 -10.80 -0.24
CA GLN A 12 1.41 -11.85 0.14
C GLN A 12 0.03 -11.60 -0.49
N THR A 13 -0.77 -12.64 -0.68
CA THR A 13 -2.16 -12.48 -1.11
C THR A 13 -2.94 -11.58 -0.16
N GLY A 14 -4.07 -11.06 -0.59
CA GLY A 14 -4.93 -10.21 0.24
C GLY A 14 -4.46 -8.77 0.30
N ALA A 15 -4.24 -8.24 1.50
CA ALA A 15 -3.94 -6.82 1.70
C ALA A 15 -2.67 -6.36 0.97
N ASP A 16 -1.58 -7.10 1.08
CA ASP A 16 -0.31 -6.76 0.46
C ASP A 16 -0.45 -6.60 -1.06
N ARG A 17 -0.97 -7.64 -1.69
CA ARG A 17 -1.09 -7.68 -3.15
C ARG A 17 -2.09 -6.66 -3.69
N ALA A 18 -3.17 -6.41 -2.96
CA ALA A 18 -4.14 -5.37 -3.32
C ALA A 18 -3.51 -3.97 -3.31
N ALA A 19 -2.63 -3.67 -2.35
CA ALA A 19 -1.92 -2.40 -2.31
C ALA A 19 -0.94 -2.24 -3.47
N LEU A 20 -0.23 -3.30 -3.83
CA LEU A 20 0.66 -3.30 -4.98
C LEU A 20 -0.10 -3.17 -6.30
N ASP A 21 -1.20 -3.89 -6.46
CA ASP A 21 -2.09 -3.75 -7.63
C ASP A 21 -2.62 -2.33 -7.76
N PHE A 22 -3.07 -1.74 -6.64
CA PHE A 22 -3.52 -0.35 -6.62
C PHE A 22 -2.43 0.61 -7.10
N ALA A 23 -1.19 0.44 -6.62
CA ALA A 23 -0.07 1.27 -7.02
C ALA A 23 0.22 1.14 -8.53
N ILE A 24 0.22 -0.08 -9.07
CA ILE A 24 0.42 -0.35 -10.49
C ILE A 24 -0.70 0.31 -11.33
N ASP A 25 -1.95 0.09 -10.96
CA ASP A 25 -3.13 0.59 -11.68
C ASP A 25 -3.16 2.12 -11.74
N HIS A 26 -2.64 2.79 -10.70
CA HIS A 26 -2.62 4.25 -10.59
C HIS A 26 -1.26 4.88 -10.89
N ARG A 27 -0.30 4.10 -11.41
CA ARG A 27 1.06 4.56 -11.76
C ARG A 27 1.80 5.20 -10.59
N ILE A 28 1.54 4.73 -9.39
CA ILE A 28 2.32 5.07 -8.20
C ILE A 28 3.51 4.11 -8.13
N PRO A 29 4.75 4.58 -7.97
CA PRO A 29 5.90 3.70 -7.78
C PRO A 29 5.65 2.69 -6.65
N HIS A 30 5.98 1.43 -6.89
CA HIS A 30 5.79 0.36 -5.92
C HIS A 30 7.08 -0.42 -5.69
N GLY A 31 7.08 -1.23 -4.66
CA GLY A 31 8.21 -2.10 -4.32
C GLY A 31 8.05 -2.75 -2.97
N GLY A 32 9.17 -3.04 -2.35
CA GLY A 32 9.24 -3.68 -1.04
C GLY A 32 10.03 -4.96 -1.04
N TRP A 33 10.07 -5.60 0.11
CA TRP A 33 10.75 -6.86 0.36
C TRP A 33 9.76 -8.02 0.39
N CYS A 34 10.07 -9.10 -0.29
CA CYS A 34 9.37 -10.38 -0.20
C CYS A 34 10.30 -11.46 0.36
N PRO A 35 9.79 -12.61 0.81
CA PRO A 35 10.65 -13.71 1.27
C PRO A 35 11.53 -14.26 0.16
N HIS A 36 12.67 -14.83 0.53
CA HIS A 36 13.51 -15.58 -0.40
C HIS A 36 12.71 -16.63 -1.16
N GLY A 37 12.95 -16.72 -2.47
CA GLY A 37 12.18 -17.57 -3.38
C GLY A 37 10.85 -16.95 -3.82
N ARG A 38 10.61 -15.68 -3.52
CA ARG A 38 9.36 -14.97 -3.84
C ARG A 38 8.12 -15.71 -3.33
N LYS A 39 8.21 -16.19 -2.12
CA LYS A 39 7.22 -17.06 -1.50
C LYS A 39 5.96 -16.32 -1.06
N ALA A 40 4.80 -16.84 -1.46
CA ALA A 40 3.48 -16.47 -0.96
C ALA A 40 2.62 -17.72 -0.77
N GLU A 41 1.44 -17.58 -0.15
CA GLU A 41 0.55 -18.75 0.10
C GLU A 41 0.03 -19.40 -1.19
N ASP A 42 -0.06 -18.65 -2.27
CA ASP A 42 -0.52 -19.13 -3.59
C ASP A 42 0.62 -19.54 -4.52
N GLY A 43 1.86 -19.60 -4.04
CA GLY A 43 3.04 -19.99 -4.79
C GLY A 43 4.05 -18.86 -4.96
N THR A 44 4.70 -18.81 -6.13
CA THR A 44 5.69 -17.78 -6.43
C THR A 44 5.02 -16.47 -6.81
N ILE A 45 5.43 -15.38 -6.18
CA ILE A 45 4.94 -14.03 -6.47
C ILE A 45 5.30 -13.65 -7.91
N ASP A 46 4.30 -13.20 -8.67
CA ASP A 46 4.45 -12.80 -10.07
C ASP A 46 5.54 -11.72 -10.23
N PRO A 47 6.43 -11.82 -11.25
CA PRO A 47 7.49 -10.86 -11.52
C PRO A 47 7.00 -9.43 -11.79
N ARG A 48 5.73 -9.23 -12.15
CA ARG A 48 5.14 -7.89 -12.33
C ARG A 48 5.22 -7.03 -11.07
N TYR A 49 5.25 -7.67 -9.90
CA TYR A 49 5.51 -7.00 -8.63
C TYR A 49 7.03 -6.85 -8.44
N GLU A 50 7.51 -5.64 -8.57
CA GLU A 50 8.94 -5.30 -8.48
C GLU A 50 9.44 -5.32 -7.04
N LEU A 51 9.52 -6.53 -6.48
CA LEU A 51 9.95 -6.77 -5.10
C LEU A 51 11.37 -7.30 -5.05
N GLN A 52 12.08 -6.94 -3.97
CA GLN A 52 13.38 -7.50 -3.63
C GLN A 52 13.20 -8.67 -2.67
N GLU A 53 14.04 -9.69 -2.80
CA GLU A 53 14.00 -10.85 -1.92
C GLU A 53 14.89 -10.62 -0.69
N THR A 54 14.36 -10.93 0.49
CA THR A 54 15.18 -11.03 1.70
C THR A 54 16.02 -12.32 1.66
N PRO A 55 17.16 -12.38 2.40
CA PRO A 55 17.95 -13.61 2.50
C PRO A 55 17.18 -14.81 3.08
N SER A 56 16.24 -14.56 3.99
CA SER A 56 15.42 -15.58 4.64
C SER A 56 14.10 -15.83 3.90
N SER A 57 13.66 -17.08 3.86
CA SER A 57 12.30 -17.45 3.43
C SER A 57 11.24 -17.18 4.51
N SER A 58 11.63 -16.69 5.67
CA SER A 58 10.70 -16.30 6.75
C SER A 58 9.88 -15.07 6.38
N TYR A 59 8.58 -15.12 6.65
CA TYR A 59 7.71 -13.96 6.50
C TYR A 59 8.07 -12.82 7.46
N ILE A 60 8.67 -13.12 8.61
CA ILE A 60 9.02 -12.12 9.63
C ILE A 60 10.08 -11.16 9.12
N GLN A 61 11.14 -11.67 8.48
CA GLN A 61 12.24 -10.82 8.00
C GLN A 61 11.75 -9.78 6.97
N ARG A 62 10.99 -10.22 5.96
CA ARG A 62 10.47 -9.28 4.96
C ARG A 62 9.49 -8.27 5.57
N THR A 63 8.69 -8.69 6.57
CA THR A 63 7.77 -7.80 7.28
C THR A 63 8.54 -6.73 8.06
N GLU A 64 9.59 -7.14 8.76
CA GLU A 64 10.45 -6.22 9.49
C GLU A 64 11.16 -5.22 8.56
N TRP A 65 11.70 -5.68 7.46
CA TRP A 65 12.43 -4.83 6.52
C TRP A 65 11.51 -3.82 5.82
N ASN A 66 10.29 -4.21 5.45
CA ASN A 66 9.30 -3.28 4.91
C ASN A 66 8.91 -2.19 5.92
N ALA A 67 8.71 -2.55 7.18
CA ALA A 67 8.41 -1.57 8.23
C ALA A 67 9.58 -0.63 8.48
N HIS A 68 10.81 -1.16 8.51
CA HIS A 68 12.02 -0.37 8.72
C HIS A 68 12.29 0.61 7.57
N ASP A 69 12.16 0.18 6.32
CA ASP A 69 12.55 0.95 5.13
C ASP A 69 11.45 1.92 4.64
N SER A 70 10.29 1.94 5.27
CA SER A 70 9.21 2.88 5.00
C SER A 70 9.17 4.04 5.99
N ASP A 71 8.40 5.08 5.67
CA ASP A 71 8.17 6.20 6.57
C ASP A 71 7.06 5.90 7.58
N GLY A 72 6.15 5.01 7.24
CA GLY A 72 5.07 4.58 8.10
C GLY A 72 4.33 3.38 7.50
N THR A 73 3.62 2.66 8.37
CA THR A 73 2.91 1.44 8.02
C THR A 73 1.41 1.58 8.29
N VAL A 74 0.59 1.20 7.32
CA VAL A 74 -0.83 0.95 7.53
C VAL A 74 -1.09 -0.55 7.50
N VAL A 75 -1.77 -1.07 8.51
CA VAL A 75 -2.25 -2.45 8.57
C VAL A 75 -3.75 -2.45 8.38
N PHE A 76 -4.20 -3.00 7.27
CA PHE A 76 -5.62 -3.15 6.97
C PHE A 76 -6.15 -4.46 7.50
N SER A 77 -7.43 -4.51 7.85
CA SER A 77 -8.14 -5.75 8.13
C SER A 77 -9.65 -5.58 7.98
N ILE A 78 -10.36 -6.67 7.82
CA ILE A 78 -11.82 -6.69 7.97
C ILE A 78 -12.18 -6.78 9.45
N ALA A 79 -11.59 -7.75 10.14
CA ALA A 79 -11.80 -7.96 11.57
C ALA A 79 -11.24 -6.80 12.43
N PRO A 80 -11.90 -6.46 13.54
CA PRO A 80 -11.47 -5.37 14.42
C PRO A 80 -10.18 -5.68 15.20
N VAL A 81 -9.84 -6.96 15.35
CA VAL A 81 -8.67 -7.42 16.13
C VAL A 81 -7.68 -8.12 15.21
N LEU A 82 -6.43 -7.66 15.25
CA LEU A 82 -5.33 -8.26 14.50
C LEU A 82 -4.80 -9.52 15.18
N THR A 83 -4.43 -10.51 14.39
CA THR A 83 -3.78 -11.74 14.81
C THR A 83 -2.62 -12.12 13.90
N GLY A 84 -1.76 -13.04 14.33
CA GLY A 84 -0.71 -13.60 13.50
C GLY A 84 0.25 -12.54 12.92
N GLY A 85 0.53 -12.67 11.63
CA GLY A 85 1.49 -11.80 10.92
C GLY A 85 1.10 -10.32 10.92
N SER A 86 -0.18 -10.00 10.85
CA SER A 86 -0.67 -8.62 10.88
C SER A 86 -0.42 -7.96 12.24
N LYS A 87 -0.65 -8.69 13.34
CA LYS A 87 -0.28 -8.24 14.69
C LYS A 87 1.22 -8.05 14.80
N LYS A 88 2.01 -8.97 14.25
CA LYS A 88 3.48 -8.89 14.25
C LYS A 88 3.98 -7.67 13.51
N THR A 89 3.30 -7.25 12.44
CA THR A 89 3.65 -6.03 11.70
C THR A 89 3.60 -4.79 12.60
N ILE A 90 2.56 -4.66 13.44
CA ILE A 90 2.46 -3.56 14.41
C ILE A 90 3.64 -3.58 15.40
N GLU A 91 3.95 -4.74 15.95
CA GLU A 91 5.07 -4.90 16.89
C GLU A 91 6.41 -4.50 16.26
N LEU A 92 6.65 -4.92 15.02
CA LEU A 92 7.88 -4.61 14.31
C LEU A 92 8.00 -3.13 13.93
N ALA A 93 6.90 -2.49 13.55
CA ALA A 93 6.89 -1.04 13.32
C ALA A 93 7.25 -0.28 14.61
N HIS A 94 6.67 -0.65 15.73
CA HIS A 94 7.02 -0.07 17.04
C HIS A 94 8.49 -0.31 17.41
N LYS A 95 9.00 -1.52 17.17
CA LYS A 95 10.41 -1.87 17.42
C LYS A 95 11.37 -0.89 16.70
N HIS A 96 11.02 -0.48 15.49
CA HIS A 96 11.82 0.44 14.67
C HIS A 96 11.41 1.91 14.83
N HIS A 97 10.57 2.23 15.82
CA HIS A 97 10.09 3.60 16.07
C HIS A 97 9.44 4.25 14.85
N LYS A 98 8.75 3.45 14.03
CA LYS A 98 8.04 3.93 12.86
C LYS A 98 6.56 4.14 13.16
N PRO A 99 5.93 5.20 12.62
CA PRO A 99 4.50 5.39 12.72
C PRO A 99 3.74 4.19 12.15
N VAL A 100 2.69 3.76 12.83
CA VAL A 100 1.83 2.66 12.39
C VAL A 100 0.38 2.94 12.76
N ILE A 101 -0.53 2.62 11.85
CA ILE A 101 -1.97 2.69 12.06
C ILE A 101 -2.62 1.36 11.68
N HIS A 102 -3.60 0.92 12.46
CA HIS A 102 -4.48 -0.19 12.09
C HIS A 102 -5.82 0.39 11.63
N ILE A 103 -6.25 0.02 10.45
CA ILE A 103 -7.54 0.41 9.87
C ILE A 103 -8.34 -0.86 9.58
N SER A 104 -9.35 -1.12 10.40
CA SER A 104 -10.29 -2.22 10.20
C SER A 104 -11.60 -1.72 9.61
N ARG A 105 -12.25 -2.56 8.79
CA ARG A 105 -13.60 -2.27 8.28
C ARG A 105 -14.62 -2.37 9.41
N ASP A 106 -14.56 -3.45 10.15
CA ASP A 106 -15.50 -3.73 11.23
C ASP A 106 -14.92 -3.19 12.55
N GLY A 107 -15.69 -2.34 13.22
CA GLY A 107 -15.27 -1.73 14.49
C GLY A 107 -14.10 -0.74 14.41
N GLY A 108 -13.67 -0.37 13.21
CA GLY A 108 -12.62 0.62 12.98
C GLY A 108 -13.13 2.06 12.91
N PRO A 109 -12.32 2.98 12.35
CA PRO A 109 -12.69 4.38 12.23
C PRO A 109 -13.94 4.57 11.34
N ALA A 110 -14.78 5.54 11.68
CA ALA A 110 -16.00 5.85 10.92
C ALA A 110 -15.71 6.20 9.45
N SER A 111 -14.56 6.84 9.20
CA SER A 111 -14.06 7.11 7.85
C SER A 111 -12.64 6.57 7.71
N PRO A 112 -12.46 5.32 7.23
CA PRO A 112 -11.15 4.71 7.04
C PRO A 112 -10.22 5.54 6.14
N ALA A 113 -10.75 6.09 5.05
CA ALA A 113 -9.98 6.90 4.12
C ALA A 113 -9.48 8.21 4.75
N GLN A 114 -10.30 8.88 5.53
CA GLN A 114 -9.86 10.09 6.25
C GLN A 114 -8.85 9.77 7.34
N ALA A 115 -9.00 8.65 8.03
CA ALA A 115 -8.04 8.20 9.03
C ALA A 115 -6.66 7.95 8.39
N LEU A 116 -6.62 7.28 7.23
CA LEU A 116 -5.39 7.07 6.49
C LEU A 116 -4.79 8.39 6.00
N LEU A 117 -5.60 9.27 5.42
CA LEU A 117 -5.14 10.58 4.93
C LEU A 117 -4.49 11.41 6.04
N ARG A 118 -5.13 11.51 7.19
CA ARG A 118 -4.58 12.21 8.37
C ARG A 118 -3.27 11.59 8.83
N PHE A 119 -3.22 10.27 8.93
CA PHE A 119 -2.01 9.54 9.30
C PHE A 119 -0.84 9.87 8.36
N ILE A 120 -1.08 9.85 7.05
CA ILE A 120 -0.07 10.20 6.05
C ILE A 120 0.41 11.65 6.22
N GLN A 121 -0.51 12.59 6.42
CA GLN A 121 -0.21 14.02 6.55
C GLN A 121 0.52 14.33 7.86
N ASP A 122 0.01 13.83 8.99
CA ASP A 122 0.56 14.10 10.32
C ASP A 122 2.00 13.58 10.46
N HIS A 123 2.28 12.43 9.87
CA HIS A 123 3.61 11.81 9.90
C HIS A 123 4.47 12.10 8.67
N LYS A 124 3.98 12.92 7.73
CA LYS A 124 4.69 13.29 6.48
C LYS A 124 5.20 12.08 5.69
N ILE A 125 4.36 11.05 5.60
CA ILE A 125 4.72 9.79 4.97
C ILE A 125 4.81 9.96 3.45
N LYS A 126 5.94 9.59 2.85
CA LYS A 126 6.19 9.54 1.42
C LYS A 126 6.25 8.10 0.92
N VAL A 127 6.91 7.24 1.67
CA VAL A 127 6.96 5.80 1.42
C VAL A 127 6.03 5.09 2.41
N LEU A 128 4.88 4.64 1.91
CA LEU A 128 3.86 3.98 2.71
C LEU A 128 4.01 2.46 2.59
N ASN A 129 4.24 1.78 3.71
CA ASN A 129 4.14 0.33 3.79
C ASN A 129 2.69 -0.08 4.05
N ALA A 130 2.13 -0.91 3.19
CA ALA A 130 0.79 -1.46 3.33
C ALA A 130 0.86 -2.95 3.64
N ALA A 131 0.19 -3.37 4.70
CA ALA A 131 0.18 -4.73 5.19
C ALA A 131 -1.22 -5.14 5.66
N GLY A 132 -1.41 -6.43 5.91
CA GLY A 132 -2.66 -6.96 6.43
C GLY A 132 -2.79 -8.46 6.20
N PRO A 133 -3.97 -9.05 6.48
CA PRO A 133 -4.19 -10.47 6.33
C PRO A 133 -4.09 -10.94 4.88
N ARG A 134 -3.73 -12.22 4.73
CA ARG A 134 -3.79 -12.93 3.45
C ARG A 134 -5.24 -13.22 3.05
N SER A 135 -5.48 -13.43 1.77
CA SER A 135 -6.84 -13.64 1.24
C SER A 135 -7.51 -14.92 1.75
N SER A 136 -6.74 -15.96 2.07
CA SER A 136 -7.30 -17.18 2.69
C SER A 136 -7.88 -16.93 4.09
N LYS A 137 -7.40 -15.91 4.77
CA LYS A 137 -7.87 -15.51 6.11
C LYS A 137 -9.00 -14.50 6.06
N GLU A 138 -8.87 -13.49 5.20
CA GLU A 138 -9.89 -12.46 4.97
C GLU A 138 -10.06 -12.23 3.46
N PRO A 139 -10.99 -12.95 2.80
CA PRO A 139 -11.17 -12.86 1.34
C PRO A 139 -11.54 -11.46 0.83
N GLU A 140 -12.19 -10.65 1.65
CA GLU A 140 -12.68 -9.31 1.28
C GLU A 140 -11.65 -8.19 1.53
N VAL A 141 -10.50 -8.50 2.17
CA VAL A 141 -9.55 -7.45 2.57
C VAL A 141 -8.97 -6.70 1.38
N GLY A 142 -8.72 -7.37 0.26
CA GLY A 142 -8.18 -6.73 -0.94
C GLY A 142 -9.07 -5.62 -1.49
N ALA A 143 -10.37 -5.87 -1.59
CA ALA A 143 -11.33 -4.85 -2.02
C ALA A 143 -11.39 -3.66 -1.05
N PHE A 144 -11.34 -3.93 0.23
CA PHE A 144 -11.31 -2.90 1.28
C PHE A 144 -10.04 -2.03 1.17
N VAL A 145 -8.88 -2.63 0.97
CA VAL A 145 -7.60 -1.90 0.78
C VAL A 145 -7.69 -0.94 -0.41
N LYS A 146 -8.17 -1.44 -1.55
CA LYS A 146 -8.29 -0.62 -2.77
C LYS A 146 -9.29 0.54 -2.60
N ASP A 147 -10.40 0.31 -1.93
CA ASP A 147 -11.39 1.35 -1.64
C ASP A 147 -10.80 2.45 -0.74
N VAL A 148 -10.14 2.07 0.35
CA VAL A 148 -9.53 3.03 1.29
C VAL A 148 -8.41 3.82 0.64
N LEU A 149 -7.50 3.16 -0.06
CA LEU A 149 -6.40 3.84 -0.76
C LEU A 149 -6.94 4.78 -1.84
N GLY A 150 -7.91 4.35 -2.63
CA GLY A 150 -8.53 5.16 -3.67
C GLY A 150 -9.13 6.44 -3.13
N LYS A 151 -9.93 6.34 -2.09
CA LYS A 151 -10.57 7.51 -1.45
C LYS A 151 -9.57 8.41 -0.71
N ALA A 152 -8.58 7.83 -0.04
CA ALA A 152 -7.56 8.60 0.69
C ALA A 152 -6.64 9.40 -0.24
N LEU A 153 -6.31 8.84 -1.41
CA LEU A 153 -5.38 9.43 -2.37
C LEU A 153 -6.09 10.11 -3.56
N ASP A 154 -7.40 10.26 -3.53
CA ASP A 154 -8.20 10.83 -4.62
C ASP A 154 -7.65 12.16 -5.13
N ALA A 155 -7.32 13.09 -4.23
CA ALA A 155 -6.74 14.38 -4.59
C ALA A 155 -5.39 14.25 -5.32
N GLN A 156 -4.56 13.28 -4.97
CA GLN A 156 -3.30 13.00 -5.67
C GLN A 156 -3.56 12.41 -7.05
N LEU A 157 -4.52 11.50 -7.18
CA LEU A 157 -4.84 10.82 -8.42
C LEU A 157 -5.46 11.76 -9.46
N THR A 158 -6.25 12.72 -9.01
CA THR A 158 -6.89 13.73 -9.88
C THR A 158 -5.93 14.84 -10.31
N LEU A 159 -4.85 15.07 -9.56
CA LEU A 159 -3.81 16.08 -9.86
C LEU A 159 -2.63 15.50 -10.68
N ALA A 160 -2.62 14.21 -10.97
CA ALA A 160 -1.64 13.62 -11.88
C ALA A 160 -1.75 14.31 -13.25
N PRO A 161 -0.64 14.79 -13.87
CA PRO A 161 -0.72 15.57 -15.09
C PRO A 161 -1.39 14.75 -16.18
N GLY A 162 -2.57 15.19 -16.59
CA GLY A 162 -3.15 14.79 -17.85
C GLY A 162 -2.15 15.12 -18.96
N ASP A 163 -2.04 14.21 -19.90
CA ASP A 163 -1.24 14.25 -21.12
C ASP A 163 -1.10 15.70 -21.66
N PRO A 164 0.11 16.26 -21.82
CA PRO A 164 0.30 17.55 -22.49
C PRO A 164 0.26 17.36 -24.00
N GLY A 165 -0.81 16.82 -24.55
CA GLY A 165 -1.00 16.51 -25.96
C GLY A 165 -2.23 17.13 -26.58
N GLY A 166 -2.47 18.40 -26.37
CA GLY A 166 -3.47 19.18 -27.08
C GLY A 166 -2.85 20.41 -27.72
N THR A 167 -2.19 20.26 -28.87
CA THR A 167 -1.84 21.39 -29.73
C THR A 167 -3.14 22.07 -30.16
N PRO A 168 -3.37 23.35 -29.86
CA PRO A 168 -4.52 24.05 -30.41
C PRO A 168 -4.37 24.20 -31.94
N ALA A 169 -5.38 23.76 -32.66
CA ALA A 169 -5.46 23.94 -34.11
C ALA A 169 -5.39 25.41 -34.45
N PRO A 170 -4.67 25.79 -35.55
CA PRO A 170 -4.58 27.16 -35.97
C PRO A 170 -5.93 27.66 -36.47
N THR A 171 -6.38 28.79 -35.96
CA THR A 171 -7.55 29.52 -36.43
C THR A 171 -7.35 30.00 -37.89
N PRO A 172 -8.34 29.81 -38.77
CA PRO A 172 -8.23 30.33 -40.14
C PRO A 172 -8.33 31.87 -40.13
N ARG A 173 -7.36 32.51 -40.74
CA ARG A 173 -7.41 33.94 -41.03
C ARG A 173 -8.42 34.16 -42.16
N THR A 174 -9.50 34.86 -41.88
CA THR A 174 -10.39 35.42 -42.87
C THR A 174 -9.73 36.68 -43.47
N ARG A 175 -9.75 36.74 -44.79
CA ARG A 175 -9.45 37.95 -45.58
C ARG A 175 -10.66 38.89 -45.60
#